data_ca380d5c748166699b43929128f685c2
#
_entry.id   ca380d5c748166699b43929128f685c2
#
_cell.length_a   1.000
_cell.length_b   1.000
_cell.length_c   1.000
_cell.angle_alpha   90.00
_cell.angle_beta   90.00
_cell.angle_gamma   90.00
#
_symmetry.space_group_name_H-M   'P 1'
#
loop_
_entity.id
_entity.type
_entity.pdbx_description
1 polymer ?
#
loop_
_entity_poly.entity_id
_entity_poly.type
_entity_poly.pdbx_seq_one_letter_code
_entity_poly.pdbx_strand_id
1 'polypeptide(L)'
;MLRVLIRKPYYKLLTSHNHTVYSQTRCLGYTSSTRKNSGSDDCGRADACIDKPIKWPSGKRTNFDFHEETEAAMNEQINVELMAFYYYLSMAAHFGRVDVALPGCESFFMQMHHEEHEHASKFLNYIQMRGGKVHLCAISPPDNQDWKCPLHAFKTALQLEIEVGRKLVAVNTVAEKHGDLNASDFIITGFMEDQMRSVNELGKLTTVLSGVGDQALARFMFDKDLLENYVKPGFNVLKNKSQQRTIDK
;
A
#
# COMPACT_ATOMS: atom_id res chain seq x y z
N MET A 1 -1.06 43.65 -31.30
CA MET A 1 -1.01 42.18 -31.40
C MET A 1 -0.08 41.65 -30.33
N LEU A 2 -0.63 41.29 -29.17
CA LEU A 2 0.12 40.70 -28.05
C LEU A 2 0.06 39.16 -28.17
N ARG A 3 1.19 38.54 -28.48
CA ARG A 3 1.31 37.07 -28.41
C ARG A 3 1.48 36.64 -26.95
N VAL A 4 0.44 36.05 -26.38
CA VAL A 4 0.50 35.37 -25.09
C VAL A 4 1.30 34.09 -25.29
N LEU A 5 2.51 34.02 -24.74
CA LEU A 5 3.29 32.80 -24.63
C LEU A 5 2.68 31.95 -23.51
N ILE A 6 1.87 30.96 -23.88
CA ILE A 6 1.40 29.92 -22.98
C ILE A 6 2.59 29.02 -22.67
N ARG A 7 3.17 29.17 -21.48
CA ARG A 7 4.15 28.22 -20.94
C ARG A 7 3.45 26.90 -20.73
N LYS A 8 3.89 25.86 -21.44
CA LYS A 8 3.42 24.47 -21.24
C LYS A 8 3.74 24.04 -19.81
N PRO A 9 2.80 23.36 -19.12
CA PRO A 9 3.00 22.97 -17.73
C PRO A 9 4.04 21.84 -17.60
N TYR A 10 4.66 21.79 -16.45
CA TYR A 10 5.74 20.93 -15.97
C TYR A 10 5.45 19.39 -15.96
N TYR A 11 4.43 18.95 -16.65
CA TYR A 11 4.01 17.53 -16.65
C TYR A 11 4.92 16.55 -17.42
N LYS A 12 5.98 17.04 -18.08
CA LYS A 12 6.81 16.19 -18.93
C LYS A 12 7.92 15.41 -18.20
N LEU A 13 8.14 15.67 -16.89
CA LEU A 13 9.21 15.01 -16.12
C LEU A 13 8.73 13.80 -15.29
N LEU A 14 7.43 13.59 -15.12
CA LEU A 14 6.91 12.44 -14.39
C LEU A 14 6.45 11.28 -15.30
N THR A 15 6.21 11.54 -16.57
CA THR A 15 5.68 10.53 -17.48
C THR A 15 6.72 9.57 -18.09
N SER A 16 8.02 9.85 -17.97
CA SER A 16 9.07 8.95 -18.48
C SER A 16 9.59 7.95 -17.44
N HIS A 17 9.29 8.13 -16.15
CA HIS A 17 9.73 7.21 -15.10
C HIS A 17 8.64 6.23 -14.65
N ASN A 18 7.37 6.55 -14.89
CA ASN A 18 6.26 5.73 -14.38
C ASN A 18 6.00 4.43 -15.16
N HIS A 19 6.56 4.26 -16.34
CA HIS A 19 6.43 2.98 -17.06
C HIS A 19 7.41 1.89 -16.60
N THR A 20 8.46 2.25 -15.86
CA THR A 20 9.48 1.28 -15.45
C THR A 20 9.22 0.68 -14.07
N VAL A 21 8.55 1.38 -13.17
CA VAL A 21 8.31 0.92 -11.80
C VAL A 21 7.21 -0.15 -11.72
N TYR A 22 6.18 -0.06 -12.58
CA TYR A 22 5.06 -1.00 -12.54
C TYR A 22 5.15 -2.19 -13.53
N SER A 23 6.13 -2.18 -14.46
CA SER A 23 6.20 -3.23 -15.50
C SER A 23 7.08 -4.43 -15.13
N GLN A 24 7.78 -4.41 -14.00
CA GLN A 24 8.70 -5.50 -13.62
C GLN A 24 8.24 -6.40 -12.48
N THR A 25 7.11 -6.12 -11.82
CA THR A 25 6.56 -7.06 -10.84
C THR A 25 5.56 -8.03 -11.49
N ARG A 26 5.94 -8.71 -12.55
CA ARG A 26 5.32 -10.00 -12.82
C ARG A 26 5.82 -10.94 -11.74
N CYS A 27 4.95 -11.31 -10.83
CA CYS A 27 5.19 -12.49 -10.02
C CYS A 27 5.50 -13.64 -10.98
N LEU A 28 6.79 -14.02 -11.08
CA LEU A 28 7.21 -15.17 -11.87
C LEU A 28 6.41 -16.36 -11.34
N GLY A 29 5.50 -16.85 -12.15
CA GLY A 29 4.71 -18.02 -11.83
C GLY A 29 5.64 -19.12 -11.37
N TYR A 30 5.46 -19.57 -10.15
CA TYR A 30 6.16 -20.71 -9.61
C TYR A 30 5.72 -21.95 -10.40
N THR A 31 6.46 -22.25 -11.46
CA THR A 31 6.30 -23.52 -12.17
C THR A 31 6.84 -24.61 -11.26
N SER A 32 5.94 -25.40 -10.69
CA SER A 32 6.26 -26.61 -9.96
C SER A 32 7.07 -27.55 -10.87
N SER A 33 8.38 -27.51 -10.75
CA SER A 33 9.28 -28.49 -11.35
C SER A 33 9.18 -29.77 -10.52
N THR A 34 8.45 -30.73 -11.02
CA THR A 34 8.46 -32.11 -10.49
C THR A 34 9.82 -32.72 -10.75
N ARG A 35 10.73 -32.69 -9.76
CA ARG A 35 11.89 -33.55 -9.74
C ARG A 35 11.42 -34.96 -9.38
N LYS A 36 11.49 -35.86 -10.33
CA LYS A 36 11.50 -37.31 -10.08
C LYS A 36 12.84 -37.64 -9.44
N ASN A 37 12.85 -37.95 -8.15
CA ASN A 37 13.96 -38.68 -7.54
C ASN A 37 13.52 -40.11 -7.26
N SER A 38 14.14 -41.03 -8.01
CA SER A 38 14.23 -42.43 -7.67
C SER A 38 15.39 -42.59 -6.67
N GLY A 39 15.12 -43.09 -5.49
CA GLY A 39 16.15 -43.40 -4.49
C GLY A 39 15.48 -44.01 -3.26
N SER A 40 15.55 -45.31 -3.15
CA SER A 40 15.22 -46.07 -1.96
C SER A 40 16.18 -45.72 -0.83
N ASP A 41 15.68 -45.36 0.34
CA ASP A 41 16.35 -45.69 1.60
C ASP A 41 15.32 -45.76 2.73
N ASP A 42 15.34 -46.91 3.34
CA ASP A 42 14.57 -47.38 4.49
C ASP A 42 15.00 -46.57 5.74
N CYS A 43 14.08 -45.87 6.36
CA CYS A 43 14.27 -45.37 7.72
C CYS A 43 12.98 -45.51 8.53
N GLY A 44 13.11 -46.27 9.60
CA GLY A 44 12.00 -46.79 10.37
C GLY A 44 11.24 -45.80 11.25
N ARG A 45 9.96 -46.05 11.36
CA ARG A 45 9.03 -45.82 12.48
C ARG A 45 9.16 -44.54 13.30
N ALA A 46 8.56 -43.50 12.83
CA ALA A 46 7.82 -42.51 13.68
C ALA A 46 6.79 -41.66 12.89
N ASP A 47 6.77 -41.73 11.56
CA ASP A 47 6.11 -40.75 10.71
C ASP A 47 4.85 -41.25 9.98
N ALA A 48 4.16 -42.24 10.51
CA ALA A 48 3.00 -42.85 9.84
C ALA A 48 1.75 -41.96 9.72
N CYS A 49 1.77 -40.73 10.23
CA CYS A 49 0.66 -39.80 10.13
C CYS A 49 0.87 -38.63 9.15
N ILE A 50 2.11 -38.46 8.62
CA ILE A 50 2.44 -37.25 7.83
C ILE A 50 2.40 -37.51 6.32
N ASP A 51 2.57 -38.73 5.85
CA ASP A 51 2.79 -39.05 4.44
C ASP A 51 1.60 -39.61 3.66
N LYS A 52 0.41 -39.57 4.18
CA LYS A 52 -0.75 -39.69 3.30
C LYS A 52 -1.01 -38.30 2.71
N PRO A 53 -0.77 -38.11 1.39
CA PRO A 53 -1.17 -36.85 0.77
C PRO A 53 -2.65 -36.70 1.09
N ILE A 54 -2.97 -35.61 1.84
CA ILE A 54 -4.36 -35.30 2.13
C ILE A 54 -5.05 -35.28 0.79
N LYS A 55 -5.87 -36.29 0.50
CA LYS A 55 -6.66 -36.45 -0.73
C LYS A 55 -7.79 -35.42 -0.77
N TRP A 56 -7.46 -34.19 -0.45
CA TRP A 56 -8.36 -33.11 -0.63
C TRP A 56 -8.04 -32.45 -1.99
N PRO A 57 -9.03 -32.26 -2.86
CA PRO A 57 -8.81 -31.43 -4.03
C PRO A 57 -8.24 -30.12 -3.53
N SER A 58 -7.00 -29.87 -3.89
CA SER A 58 -6.17 -28.75 -3.52
C SER A 58 -6.97 -27.45 -3.40
N GLY A 59 -7.17 -26.95 -2.17
CA GLY A 59 -7.60 -25.59 -1.89
C GLY A 59 -8.99 -25.14 -2.38
N LYS A 60 -9.60 -25.85 -3.33
CA LYS A 60 -10.85 -25.44 -4.00
C LYS A 60 -12.15 -25.79 -3.26
N ARG A 61 -12.10 -26.25 -2.02
CA ARG A 61 -13.32 -26.63 -1.29
C ARG A 61 -14.25 -25.46 -0.98
N THR A 62 -13.66 -24.30 -0.72
CA THR A 62 -14.37 -23.08 -0.39
C THR A 62 -14.42 -22.11 -1.57
N ASN A 63 -13.89 -22.52 -2.73
CA ASN A 63 -13.94 -21.72 -3.93
C ASN A 63 -15.37 -21.76 -4.51
N PHE A 64 -16.14 -20.76 -4.16
CA PHE A 64 -17.45 -20.48 -4.75
C PHE A 64 -17.27 -19.40 -5.82
N ASP A 65 -17.17 -19.84 -7.07
CA ASP A 65 -17.06 -18.98 -8.26
C ASP A 65 -15.94 -17.89 -8.18
N PHE A 66 -14.83 -18.20 -7.49
CA PHE A 66 -13.66 -17.32 -7.41
C PHE A 66 -12.70 -17.63 -8.54
N HIS A 67 -12.73 -16.77 -9.58
CA HIS A 67 -11.97 -16.99 -10.80
C HIS A 67 -10.47 -16.70 -10.59
N GLU A 68 -9.61 -17.46 -11.28
CA GLU A 68 -8.13 -17.34 -11.16
C GLU A 68 -7.62 -15.96 -11.54
N GLU A 69 -8.23 -15.26 -12.51
CA GLU A 69 -7.86 -13.88 -12.85
C GLU A 69 -8.24 -12.90 -11.73
N THR A 70 -9.36 -13.12 -11.04
CA THR A 70 -9.75 -12.29 -9.88
C THR A 70 -8.80 -12.50 -8.70
N GLU A 71 -8.44 -13.77 -8.42
CA GLU A 71 -7.42 -14.11 -7.42
C GLU A 71 -6.08 -13.46 -7.74
N ALA A 72 -5.62 -13.52 -8.99
CA ALA A 72 -4.37 -12.93 -9.44
C ALA A 72 -4.39 -11.38 -9.30
N ALA A 73 -5.48 -10.73 -9.72
CA ALA A 73 -5.63 -9.29 -9.60
C ALA A 73 -5.63 -8.82 -8.14
N MET A 74 -6.28 -9.56 -7.23
CA MET A 74 -6.25 -9.27 -5.80
C MET A 74 -4.87 -9.48 -5.17
N ASN A 75 -4.10 -10.48 -5.61
CA ASN A 75 -2.71 -10.67 -5.19
C ASN A 75 -1.81 -9.53 -5.66
N GLU A 76 -2.04 -9.02 -6.88
CA GLU A 76 -1.34 -7.81 -7.34
C GLU A 76 -1.70 -6.59 -6.49
N GLN A 77 -2.97 -6.44 -6.09
CA GLN A 77 -3.39 -5.35 -5.20
C GLN A 77 -2.72 -5.45 -3.83
N ILE A 78 -2.62 -6.62 -3.22
CA ILE A 78 -1.85 -6.79 -1.96
C ILE A 78 -0.45 -6.20 -2.10
N ASN A 79 0.22 -6.45 -3.22
CA ASN A 79 1.56 -5.91 -3.45
C ASN A 79 1.56 -4.39 -3.62
N VAL A 80 0.51 -3.82 -4.21
CA VAL A 80 0.33 -2.36 -4.36
C VAL A 80 0.16 -1.70 -2.98
N GLU A 81 -0.69 -2.24 -2.11
CA GLU A 81 -0.90 -1.73 -0.74
C GLU A 81 0.38 -1.83 0.09
N LEU A 82 1.08 -2.97 0.03
CA LEU A 82 2.36 -3.16 0.72
C LEU A 82 3.46 -2.22 0.18
N MET A 83 3.41 -1.84 -1.09
CA MET A 83 4.31 -0.84 -1.63
C MET A 83 3.97 0.55 -1.09
N ALA A 84 2.69 0.93 -1.06
CA ALA A 84 2.25 2.19 -0.46
C ALA A 84 2.61 2.26 1.03
N PHE A 85 2.36 1.18 1.78
CA PHE A 85 2.84 0.99 3.16
C PHE A 85 4.33 1.33 3.31
N TYR A 86 5.19 0.87 2.39
CA TYR A 86 6.63 1.09 2.49
C TYR A 86 7.03 2.53 2.11
N TYR A 87 6.33 3.15 1.18
CA TYR A 87 6.50 4.58 0.87
C TYR A 87 6.16 5.44 2.08
N TYR A 88 5.03 5.20 2.74
CA TYR A 88 4.62 5.96 3.92
C TYR A 88 5.56 5.76 5.10
N LEU A 89 6.08 4.55 5.30
CA LEU A 89 7.12 4.31 6.31
C LEU A 89 8.38 5.14 6.03
N SER A 90 8.82 5.22 4.78
CA SER A 90 9.96 6.04 4.38
C SER A 90 9.72 7.54 4.60
N MET A 91 8.50 8.03 4.31
CA MET A 91 8.12 9.43 4.59
C MET A 91 8.13 9.71 6.10
N ALA A 92 7.52 8.85 6.90
CA ALA A 92 7.51 8.99 8.35
C ALA A 92 8.93 9.02 8.94
N ALA A 93 9.80 8.09 8.50
CA ALA A 93 11.20 8.04 8.93
C ALA A 93 11.98 9.32 8.56
N HIS A 94 11.72 9.93 7.42
CA HIS A 94 12.33 11.19 7.02
C HIS A 94 11.92 12.34 7.96
N PHE A 95 10.61 12.49 8.23
CA PHE A 95 10.10 13.60 9.04
C PHE A 95 10.41 13.45 10.54
N GLY A 96 10.66 12.21 11.01
CA GLY A 96 11.09 11.93 12.38
C GLY A 96 12.58 12.19 12.66
N ARG A 97 13.38 12.53 11.64
CA ARG A 97 14.80 12.86 11.81
C ARG A 97 14.98 14.12 12.66
N VAL A 98 16.07 14.16 13.44
CA VAL A 98 16.39 15.31 14.33
C VAL A 98 16.69 16.60 13.58
N ASP A 99 17.14 16.51 12.34
CA ASP A 99 17.45 17.65 11.46
C ASP A 99 16.21 18.13 10.63
N VAL A 100 15.11 17.38 10.66
CA VAL A 100 13.83 17.74 10.04
C VAL A 100 12.79 18.10 11.10
N ALA A 101 12.57 17.23 12.08
CA ALA A 101 11.77 17.41 13.30
C ALA A 101 10.34 17.96 13.05
N LEU A 102 9.58 17.27 12.19
CA LEU A 102 8.18 17.58 11.88
C LEU A 102 7.29 16.45 12.41
N PRO A 103 6.94 16.44 13.72
CA PRO A 103 6.21 15.35 14.36
C PRO A 103 4.77 15.16 13.84
N GLY A 104 4.16 16.19 13.26
CA GLY A 104 2.85 16.09 12.62
C GLY A 104 2.94 15.28 11.33
N CYS A 105 3.90 15.59 10.47
CA CYS A 105 4.15 14.83 9.24
C CYS A 105 4.60 13.39 9.56
N GLU A 106 5.49 13.19 10.56
CA GLU A 106 5.90 11.86 11.03
C GLU A 106 4.67 11.03 11.45
N SER A 107 3.80 11.60 12.28
CA SER A 107 2.62 10.94 12.81
C SER A 107 1.59 10.63 11.73
N PHE A 108 1.36 11.58 10.82
CA PHE A 108 0.42 11.44 9.71
C PHE A 108 0.84 10.31 8.77
N PHE A 109 2.09 10.31 8.32
CA PHE A 109 2.57 9.25 7.43
C PHE A 109 2.70 7.89 8.14
N MET A 110 2.93 7.87 9.46
CA MET A 110 2.88 6.62 10.23
C MET A 110 1.44 6.08 10.32
N GLN A 111 0.44 6.95 10.40
CA GLN A 111 -0.97 6.55 10.34
C GLN A 111 -1.32 5.99 8.96
N MET A 112 -0.95 6.66 7.87
CA MET A 112 -1.15 6.18 6.50
C MET A 112 -0.46 4.82 6.27
N HIS A 113 0.79 4.67 6.72
CA HIS A 113 1.51 3.41 6.72
C HIS A 113 0.72 2.26 7.37
N HIS A 114 0.09 2.52 8.51
CA HIS A 114 -0.72 1.51 9.18
C HIS A 114 -2.01 1.18 8.42
N GLU A 115 -2.66 2.17 7.85
CA GLU A 115 -3.87 2.00 7.04
C GLU A 115 -3.60 1.11 5.81
N GLU A 116 -2.46 1.27 5.12
CA GLU A 116 -2.09 0.43 3.98
C GLU A 116 -1.79 -1.02 4.39
N HIS A 117 -1.21 -1.23 5.57
CA HIS A 117 -1.05 -2.57 6.12
C HIS A 117 -2.40 -3.25 6.39
N GLU A 118 -3.38 -2.50 6.90
CA GLU A 118 -4.74 -3.00 7.11
C GLU A 118 -5.42 -3.33 5.78
N HIS A 119 -5.24 -2.50 4.73
CA HIS A 119 -5.77 -2.75 3.40
C HIS A 119 -5.20 -4.05 2.81
N ALA A 120 -3.89 -4.22 2.82
CA ALA A 120 -3.25 -5.47 2.38
C ALA A 120 -3.78 -6.69 3.14
N SER A 121 -3.96 -6.56 4.46
CA SER A 121 -4.49 -7.63 5.32
C SER A 121 -5.96 -7.97 5.00
N LYS A 122 -6.80 -7.00 4.66
CA LYS A 122 -8.18 -7.22 4.22
C LYS A 122 -8.22 -8.07 2.94
N PHE A 123 -7.41 -7.74 1.92
CA PHE A 123 -7.30 -8.52 0.69
C PHE A 123 -6.79 -9.94 0.95
N LEU A 124 -5.76 -10.08 1.77
CA LEU A 124 -5.21 -11.38 2.17
C LEU A 124 -6.28 -12.28 2.78
N ASN A 125 -7.01 -11.76 3.77
CA ASN A 125 -8.09 -12.48 4.44
C ASN A 125 -9.23 -12.83 3.47
N TYR A 126 -9.58 -11.92 2.56
CA TYR A 126 -10.60 -12.17 1.56
C TYR A 126 -10.22 -13.31 0.60
N ILE A 127 -9.00 -13.29 0.05
CA ILE A 127 -8.51 -14.37 -0.82
C ILE A 127 -8.57 -15.72 -0.09
N GLN A 128 -8.13 -15.77 1.17
CA GLN A 128 -8.18 -16.99 1.97
C GLN A 128 -9.61 -17.46 2.24
N MET A 129 -10.51 -16.54 2.57
CA MET A 129 -11.93 -16.84 2.78
C MET A 129 -12.58 -17.42 1.51
N ARG A 130 -12.19 -16.94 0.33
CA ARG A 130 -12.68 -17.42 -0.97
C ARG A 130 -12.00 -18.73 -1.42
N GLY A 131 -11.07 -19.29 -0.61
CA GLY A 131 -10.35 -20.54 -0.92
C GLY A 131 -9.21 -20.36 -1.92
N GLY A 132 -8.80 -19.13 -2.17
CA GLY A 132 -7.65 -18.79 -2.99
C GLY A 132 -6.32 -18.88 -2.22
N LYS A 133 -5.23 -18.58 -2.92
CA LYS A 133 -3.85 -18.59 -2.39
C LYS A 133 -3.27 -17.20 -2.43
N VAL A 134 -2.67 -16.79 -1.32
CA VAL A 134 -1.92 -15.54 -1.24
C VAL A 134 -0.50 -15.75 -1.77
N HIS A 135 -0.07 -14.87 -2.66
CA HIS A 135 1.27 -14.81 -3.23
C HIS A 135 1.91 -13.47 -2.89
N LEU A 136 2.85 -13.47 -1.95
CA LEU A 136 3.60 -12.28 -1.61
C LEU A 136 4.80 -12.12 -2.53
N CYS A 137 4.95 -10.93 -3.10
CA CYS A 137 6.04 -10.56 -3.98
C CYS A 137 7.06 -9.67 -3.27
N ALA A 138 8.23 -9.48 -3.89
CA ALA A 138 9.23 -8.55 -3.38
C ALA A 138 8.70 -7.11 -3.47
N ILE A 139 8.94 -6.32 -2.42
CA ILE A 139 8.60 -4.90 -2.35
C ILE A 139 9.89 -4.12 -2.52
N SER A 140 9.90 -3.19 -3.48
CA SER A 140 11.03 -2.28 -3.67
C SER A 140 10.86 -1.04 -2.80
N PRO A 141 11.93 -0.54 -2.18
CA PRO A 141 11.88 0.75 -1.49
C PRO A 141 11.67 1.88 -2.50
N PRO A 142 11.23 3.08 -2.04
CA PRO A 142 11.22 4.26 -2.88
C PRO A 142 12.60 4.55 -3.47
N ASP A 143 12.67 4.91 -4.75
CA ASP A 143 13.93 5.22 -5.44
C ASP A 143 14.69 6.37 -4.78
N ASN A 144 13.95 7.34 -4.24
CA ASN A 144 14.50 8.45 -3.48
C ASN A 144 13.77 8.55 -2.15
N GLN A 145 14.52 8.47 -1.04
CA GLN A 145 14.00 8.56 0.32
C GLN A 145 14.30 9.93 0.96
N ASP A 146 14.85 10.87 0.21
CA ASP A 146 14.95 12.27 0.62
C ASP A 146 13.70 13.03 0.19
N TRP A 147 12.75 13.15 1.11
CA TRP A 147 11.44 13.76 0.86
C TRP A 147 11.47 15.29 0.88
N LYS A 148 12.64 15.90 1.12
CA LYS A 148 12.93 17.35 1.04
C LYS A 148 12.07 18.22 1.94
N CYS A 149 10.78 18.35 1.61
CA CYS A 149 9.83 19.20 2.34
C CYS A 149 8.43 18.58 2.35
N PRO A 150 7.54 18.98 3.26
CA PRO A 150 6.17 18.48 3.33
C PRO A 150 5.44 18.55 1.98
N LEU A 151 5.52 19.66 1.27
CA LEU A 151 4.84 19.80 -0.03
C LEU A 151 5.25 18.71 -1.04
N HIS A 152 6.53 18.35 -1.08
CA HIS A 152 7.01 17.29 -1.99
C HIS A 152 6.45 15.92 -1.58
N ALA A 153 6.50 15.59 -0.30
CA ALA A 153 5.99 14.34 0.23
C ALA A 153 4.47 14.21 0.02
N PHE A 154 3.69 15.25 0.35
CA PHE A 154 2.24 15.24 0.16
C PHE A 154 1.81 15.17 -1.31
N LYS A 155 2.54 15.79 -2.23
CA LYS A 155 2.31 15.61 -3.67
C LYS A 155 2.57 14.18 -4.13
N THR A 156 3.62 13.56 -3.62
CA THR A 156 3.92 12.16 -3.92
C THR A 156 2.87 11.22 -3.32
N ALA A 157 2.45 11.47 -2.07
CA ALA A 157 1.38 10.74 -1.41
C ALA A 157 0.06 10.82 -2.21
N LEU A 158 -0.34 12.03 -2.63
CA LEU A 158 -1.54 12.21 -3.45
C LEU A 158 -1.46 11.42 -4.77
N GLN A 159 -0.31 11.42 -5.44
CA GLN A 159 -0.14 10.65 -6.67
C GLN A 159 -0.18 9.15 -6.40
N LEU A 160 0.40 8.71 -5.29
CA LEU A 160 0.38 7.31 -4.86
C LEU A 160 -1.06 6.83 -4.63
N GLU A 161 -1.86 7.59 -3.88
CA GLU A 161 -3.28 7.26 -3.65
C GLU A 161 -4.10 7.20 -4.93
N ILE A 162 -3.87 8.13 -5.86
CA ILE A 162 -4.54 8.09 -7.17
C ILE A 162 -4.20 6.80 -7.93
N GLU A 163 -2.94 6.35 -7.87
CA GLU A 163 -2.53 5.10 -8.54
C GLU A 163 -3.11 3.87 -7.83
N VAL A 164 -3.13 3.84 -6.48
CA VAL A 164 -3.79 2.77 -5.71
C VAL A 164 -5.26 2.69 -6.10
N GLY A 165 -5.97 3.82 -6.15
CA GLY A 165 -7.37 3.87 -6.58
C GLY A 165 -7.60 3.34 -8.01
N ARG A 166 -6.71 3.67 -8.95
CA ARG A 166 -6.77 3.10 -10.31
C ARG A 166 -6.59 1.59 -10.33
N LYS A 167 -5.73 1.07 -9.48
CA LYS A 167 -5.53 -0.38 -9.33
C LYS A 167 -6.75 -1.06 -8.74
N LEU A 168 -7.39 -0.47 -7.74
CA LEU A 168 -8.67 -0.95 -7.19
C LEU A 168 -9.75 -1.04 -8.27
N VAL A 169 -9.89 -0.01 -9.11
CA VAL A 169 -10.81 -0.02 -10.27
C VAL A 169 -10.48 -1.16 -11.23
N ALA A 170 -9.21 -1.41 -11.50
CA ALA A 170 -8.79 -2.50 -12.38
C ALA A 170 -9.15 -3.88 -11.78
N VAL A 171 -8.94 -4.09 -10.48
CA VAL A 171 -9.35 -5.33 -9.79
C VAL A 171 -10.87 -5.51 -9.87
N ASN A 172 -11.65 -4.44 -9.63
CA ASN A 172 -13.11 -4.49 -9.75
C ASN A 172 -13.55 -4.87 -11.17
N THR A 173 -12.92 -4.30 -12.19
CA THR A 173 -13.21 -4.62 -13.60
C THR A 173 -13.00 -6.10 -13.91
N VAL A 174 -11.98 -6.73 -13.31
CA VAL A 174 -11.73 -8.18 -13.46
C VAL A 174 -12.81 -8.98 -12.73
N ALA A 175 -13.22 -8.58 -11.53
CA ALA A 175 -14.29 -9.23 -10.79
C ALA A 175 -15.63 -9.17 -11.57
N GLU A 176 -15.99 -8.01 -12.11
CA GLU A 176 -17.18 -7.82 -12.95
C GLU A 176 -17.14 -8.67 -14.23
N LYS A 177 -15.99 -8.76 -14.90
CA LYS A 177 -15.78 -9.60 -16.09
C LYS A 177 -16.16 -11.06 -15.83
N HIS A 178 -15.92 -11.54 -14.62
CA HIS A 178 -16.21 -12.92 -14.22
C HIS A 178 -17.55 -13.06 -13.45
N GLY A 179 -18.34 -11.99 -13.34
CA GLY A 179 -19.61 -12.02 -12.64
C GLY A 179 -19.51 -12.25 -11.14
N ASP A 180 -18.33 -12.00 -10.54
CA ASP A 180 -18.08 -12.16 -9.11
C ASP A 180 -18.62 -10.94 -8.34
N LEU A 181 -19.93 -10.95 -8.11
CA LEU A 181 -20.62 -9.86 -7.40
C LEU A 181 -20.09 -9.64 -5.98
N ASN A 182 -19.67 -10.72 -5.30
CA ASN A 182 -19.17 -10.59 -3.95
C ASN A 182 -17.77 -9.94 -3.93
N ALA A 183 -16.91 -10.28 -4.90
CA ALA A 183 -15.62 -9.61 -5.05
C ALA A 183 -15.78 -8.12 -5.41
N SER A 184 -16.71 -7.81 -6.32
CA SER A 184 -17.02 -6.43 -6.69
C SER A 184 -17.54 -5.63 -5.51
N ASP A 185 -18.50 -6.16 -4.74
CA ASP A 185 -19.02 -5.52 -3.53
C ASP A 185 -17.92 -5.30 -2.47
N PHE A 186 -17.09 -6.30 -2.23
CA PHE A 186 -15.96 -6.21 -1.32
C PHE A 186 -15.02 -5.05 -1.68
N ILE A 187 -14.72 -4.85 -2.96
CA ILE A 187 -13.83 -3.77 -3.43
C ILE A 187 -14.53 -2.41 -3.31
N ILE A 188 -15.78 -2.32 -3.77
CA ILE A 188 -16.53 -1.06 -3.79
C ILE A 188 -16.79 -0.56 -2.38
N THR A 189 -17.35 -1.42 -1.52
CA THR A 189 -17.77 -1.04 -0.17
C THR A 189 -16.61 -1.02 0.82
N GLY A 190 -15.61 -1.85 0.61
CA GLY A 190 -14.48 -2.01 1.52
C GLY A 190 -13.33 -1.03 1.30
N PHE A 191 -13.24 -0.38 0.11
CA PHE A 191 -12.05 0.41 -0.24
C PHE A 191 -12.36 1.70 -1.00
N MET A 192 -13.28 1.71 -1.99
CA MET A 192 -13.37 2.82 -2.91
C MET A 192 -13.82 4.13 -2.27
N GLU A 193 -14.71 4.09 -1.26
CA GLU A 193 -15.12 5.31 -0.57
C GLU A 193 -13.97 5.89 0.27
N ASP A 194 -13.25 5.03 0.99
CA ASP A 194 -12.10 5.44 1.78
C ASP A 194 -10.99 5.99 0.88
N GLN A 195 -10.73 5.37 -0.26
CA GLN A 195 -9.78 5.86 -1.25
C GLN A 195 -10.12 7.25 -1.78
N MET A 196 -11.39 7.51 -2.07
CA MET A 196 -11.83 8.86 -2.49
C MET A 196 -11.65 9.88 -1.38
N ARG A 197 -11.86 9.50 -0.11
CA ARG A 197 -11.63 10.37 1.05
C ARG A 197 -10.14 10.71 1.21
N SER A 198 -9.26 9.71 1.12
CA SER A 198 -7.80 9.89 1.19
C SER A 198 -7.29 10.82 0.10
N VAL A 199 -7.70 10.59 -1.15
CA VAL A 199 -7.35 11.48 -2.28
C VAL A 199 -7.84 12.91 -2.05
N ASN A 200 -9.08 13.10 -1.57
CA ASN A 200 -9.63 14.42 -1.29
C ASN A 200 -8.87 15.12 -0.16
N GLU A 201 -8.56 14.42 0.94
CA GLU A 201 -7.82 14.95 2.07
C GLU A 201 -6.40 15.38 1.68
N LEU A 202 -5.65 14.49 1.03
CA LEU A 202 -4.32 14.80 0.53
C LEU A 202 -4.33 15.93 -0.50
N GLY A 203 -5.36 16.01 -1.34
CA GLY A 203 -5.56 17.11 -2.27
C GLY A 203 -5.71 18.46 -1.55
N LYS A 204 -6.52 18.53 -0.49
CA LYS A 204 -6.70 19.72 0.34
C LYS A 204 -5.40 20.12 1.05
N LEU A 205 -4.72 19.15 1.70
CA LEU A 205 -3.45 19.40 2.38
C LEU A 205 -2.37 19.90 1.41
N THR A 206 -2.29 19.30 0.22
CA THR A 206 -1.37 19.75 -0.84
C THR A 206 -1.69 21.18 -1.30
N THR A 207 -2.97 21.55 -1.39
CA THR A 207 -3.40 22.89 -1.75
C THR A 207 -2.99 23.91 -0.69
N VAL A 208 -3.22 23.61 0.59
CA VAL A 208 -2.79 24.45 1.72
C VAL A 208 -1.27 24.65 1.69
N LEU A 209 -0.50 23.56 1.59
CA LEU A 209 0.97 23.60 1.51
C LEU A 209 1.47 24.44 0.32
N SER A 210 0.80 24.35 -0.82
CA SER A 210 1.14 25.15 -2.01
C SER A 210 0.88 26.63 -1.81
N GLY A 211 -0.12 27.00 -0.99
CA GLY A 211 -0.51 28.37 -0.70
C GLY A 211 0.35 29.04 0.37
N VAL A 212 0.70 28.31 1.44
CA VAL A 212 1.48 28.88 2.55
C VAL A 212 2.98 28.97 2.28
N GLY A 213 3.47 28.23 1.29
CA GLY A 213 4.90 28.16 0.93
C GLY A 213 5.73 27.27 1.84
N ASP A 214 7.05 27.33 1.65
CA ASP A 214 8.01 26.42 2.31
C ASP A 214 8.93 27.13 3.31
N GLN A 215 8.46 28.18 3.95
CA GLN A 215 9.19 28.90 5.00
C GLN A 215 9.11 28.15 6.33
N ALA A 216 10.10 28.34 7.20
CA ALA A 216 10.18 27.63 8.48
C ALA A 216 8.92 27.78 9.35
N LEU A 217 8.35 28.98 9.42
CA LEU A 217 7.11 29.23 10.16
C LEU A 217 5.92 28.51 9.51
N ALA A 218 5.82 28.52 8.19
CA ALA A 218 4.74 27.84 7.46
C ALA A 218 4.80 26.32 7.68
N ARG A 219 6.00 25.72 7.64
CA ARG A 219 6.20 24.29 7.95
C ARG A 219 5.77 23.98 9.39
N PHE A 220 6.20 24.79 10.35
CA PHE A 220 5.86 24.60 11.76
C PHE A 220 4.35 24.70 12.00
N MET A 221 3.68 25.71 11.44
CA MET A 221 2.24 25.91 11.59
C MET A 221 1.44 24.78 10.93
N PHE A 222 1.83 24.38 9.72
CA PHE A 222 1.20 23.25 9.03
C PHE A 222 1.37 21.94 9.81
N ASP A 223 2.59 21.65 10.28
CA ASP A 223 2.90 20.43 11.02
C ASP A 223 2.11 20.34 12.33
N LYS A 224 1.96 21.49 13.02
CA LYS A 224 1.14 21.57 14.23
C LYS A 224 -0.34 21.34 13.93
N ASP A 225 -0.89 21.98 12.90
CA ASP A 225 -2.28 21.79 12.48
C ASP A 225 -2.55 20.34 12.07
N LEU A 226 -1.62 19.74 11.33
CA LEU A 226 -1.69 18.34 10.92
C LEU A 226 -1.76 17.41 12.13
N LEU A 227 -0.89 17.62 13.13
CA LEU A 227 -0.82 16.83 14.35
C LEU A 227 -2.09 16.94 15.19
N GLU A 228 -2.70 18.13 15.26
CA GLU A 228 -3.87 18.40 16.10
C GLU A 228 -5.17 17.95 15.44
N ASN A 229 -5.32 18.08 14.13
CA ASN A 229 -6.60 17.95 13.44
C ASN A 229 -6.71 16.71 12.53
N TYR A 230 -5.59 16.12 12.07
CA TYR A 230 -5.59 15.05 11.08
C TYR A 230 -5.03 13.72 11.61
N VAL A 231 -4.29 13.77 12.71
CA VAL A 231 -3.66 12.57 13.29
C VAL A 231 -4.53 11.98 14.40
N LYS A 232 -4.88 10.71 14.25
CA LYS A 232 -5.59 9.96 15.31
C LYS A 232 -4.73 9.88 16.58
N PRO A 233 -5.33 9.95 17.77
CA PRO A 233 -4.58 10.00 19.04
C PRO A 233 -3.54 8.89 19.22
N GLY A 234 -3.81 7.69 18.74
CA GLY A 234 -2.91 6.54 18.83
C GLY A 234 -1.62 6.68 17.99
N PHE A 235 -1.61 7.55 16.99
CA PHE A 235 -0.46 7.78 16.12
C PHE A 235 0.35 9.03 16.49
N ASN A 236 -0.10 9.82 17.47
CA ASN A 236 0.59 11.04 17.88
C ASN A 236 1.91 10.68 18.60
N VAL A 237 3.03 10.82 17.88
CA VAL A 237 4.37 10.45 18.37
C VAL A 237 4.81 11.22 19.61
N LEU A 238 4.30 12.45 19.84
CA LEU A 238 4.63 13.23 21.03
C LEU A 238 3.92 12.70 22.27
N LYS A 239 2.65 12.26 22.15
CA LYS A 239 1.89 11.68 23.26
C LYS A 239 2.42 10.29 23.62
N ASN A 240 2.73 9.47 22.63
CA ASN A 240 3.23 8.11 22.84
C ASN A 240 4.61 8.12 23.52
N LYS A 241 5.51 9.03 23.17
CA LYS A 241 6.80 9.22 23.83
C LYS A 241 6.66 9.67 25.31
N SER A 242 5.60 10.40 25.66
CA SER A 242 5.34 10.81 27.06
C SER A 242 4.81 9.67 27.93
N GLN A 243 4.01 8.77 27.36
CA GLN A 243 3.50 7.58 28.08
C GLN A 243 4.60 6.55 28.36
N GLN A 244 5.53 6.35 27.43
CA GLN A 244 6.67 5.46 27.61
C GLN A 244 7.59 5.90 28.76
N ARG A 245 7.83 7.21 28.94
CA ARG A 245 8.63 7.77 30.05
C ARG A 245 7.99 7.60 31.43
N THR A 246 6.70 7.29 31.50
CA THR A 246 5.97 7.06 32.76
C THR A 246 6.01 5.59 33.17
N ILE A 247 6.24 4.67 32.25
CA ILE A 247 6.33 3.23 32.51
C ILE A 247 7.75 2.85 33.00
N ASP A 248 8.76 3.60 32.55
CA ASP A 248 10.18 3.38 32.92
C ASP A 248 10.63 4.06 34.22
N LYS A 249 9.68 4.57 35.02
CA LYS A 249 9.90 5.12 36.37
C LYS A 249 9.21 4.24 37.43
#